data_00ae9d18294e7edc87cefb56520be294
#
_entry.id   00ae9d18294e7edc87cefb56520be294
#
_cell.length_a   1.000
_cell.length_b   1.000
_cell.length_c   1.000
_cell.angle_alpha   90.00
_cell.angle_beta   90.00
_cell.angle_gamma   90.00
#
_symmetry.space_group_name_H-M   'P 1'
#
loop_
_entity.id
_entity.type
_entity.pdbx_description
1 polymer ?
#
loop_
_entity_poly.entity_id
_entity_poly.type
_entity_poly.pdbx_seq_one_letter_code
_entity_poly.pdbx_strand_id
1 'polypeptide(L)'
;DAQESRGLGDVYKRQREYVFTDEAHVQQLESAGKVIELRAYHTVYGIWKYFTVDDGRIDLSAHSYLYIVTLEGYQKIQRYFGSSRVVPIYIEVEDGERLLRAIARERQQKTPQYEEMCRRFLADAADFSEEKLTEAGITRRFINKDMEGTIREITEYIRRDMSGMEKQDKRISIWR
;
A
#
# COMPACT_ATOMS: atom_id res chain seq x y z
N ASP A 1 2.40 -14.81 19.13
CA ASP A 1 1.44 -14.71 18.04
C ASP A 1 1.45 -13.30 17.47
N ALA A 2 1.92 -13.17 16.25
CA ALA A 2 1.99 -11.90 15.52
C ALA A 2 0.63 -11.20 15.37
N GLN A 3 -0.42 -11.89 15.75
CA GLN A 3 -1.80 -11.45 15.73
C GLN A 3 -2.16 -10.48 16.87
N GLU A 4 -1.45 -10.58 17.99
CA GLU A 4 -1.74 -9.76 19.18
C GLU A 4 -1.11 -8.36 19.12
N SER A 5 -0.11 -8.14 18.27
CA SER A 5 0.55 -6.84 18.12
C SER A 5 -0.22 -5.85 17.21
N ARG A 6 -1.23 -6.33 16.49
CA ARG A 6 -2.13 -5.52 15.68
C ARG A 6 -3.47 -5.43 16.37
N GLY A 7 -3.95 -4.24 16.67
CA GLY A 7 -5.21 -4.05 17.36
C GLY A 7 -6.38 -4.81 16.70
N LEU A 8 -7.48 -5.00 17.44
CA LEU A 8 -8.70 -5.71 17.01
C LEU A 8 -9.22 -5.32 15.62
N GLY A 9 -8.91 -4.12 15.12
CA GLY A 9 -9.23 -3.67 13.77
C GLY A 9 -8.56 -4.50 12.67
N ASP A 10 -7.33 -4.99 12.88
CA ASP A 10 -6.61 -5.80 11.91
C ASP A 10 -7.14 -7.24 11.82
N VAL A 11 -7.69 -7.77 12.90
CA VAL A 11 -8.34 -9.10 12.91
C VAL A 11 -9.62 -9.08 12.06
N TYR A 12 -10.36 -7.98 12.08
CA TYR A 12 -11.57 -7.82 11.25
C TYR A 12 -11.22 -7.63 9.76
N LYS A 13 -10.08 -7.02 9.45
CA LYS A 13 -9.56 -6.83 8.09
C LYS A 13 -9.06 -8.13 7.44
N ARG A 14 -8.70 -9.13 8.24
CA ARG A 14 -8.18 -10.42 7.79
C ARG A 14 -8.97 -11.09 6.67
N GLN A 15 -10.28 -11.01 6.72
CA GLN A 15 -11.15 -11.72 5.77
C GLN A 15 -11.45 -10.92 4.50
N ARG A 16 -11.14 -9.64 4.47
CA ARG A 16 -11.46 -8.75 3.34
C ARG A 16 -10.24 -8.27 2.57
N GLU A 17 -9.13 -8.00 3.26
CA GLU A 17 -7.95 -7.37 2.67
C GLU A 17 -6.75 -8.32 2.53
N TYR A 18 -6.67 -9.36 3.37
CA TYR A 18 -5.55 -10.30 3.38
C TYR A 18 -6.02 -11.75 3.42
N VAL A 19 -5.39 -12.56 2.57
CA VAL A 19 -5.51 -14.02 2.64
C VAL A 19 -4.25 -14.54 3.32
N PHE A 20 -4.43 -15.23 4.45
CA PHE A 20 -3.31 -15.82 5.18
C PHE A 20 -3.00 -17.20 4.60
N THR A 21 -1.71 -17.47 4.45
CA THR A 21 -1.22 -18.73 3.90
C THR A 21 0.06 -19.14 4.61
N ASP A 22 0.49 -20.37 4.39
CA ASP A 22 1.73 -20.91 4.91
C ASP A 22 2.91 -20.75 3.93
N GLU A 23 4.11 -21.01 4.42
CA GLU A 23 5.34 -20.88 3.63
C GLU A 23 5.37 -21.83 2.43
N ALA A 24 4.82 -23.04 2.57
CA ALA A 24 4.81 -24.03 1.50
C ALA A 24 3.97 -23.55 0.31
N HIS A 25 2.83 -22.92 0.60
CA HIS A 25 1.98 -22.34 -0.45
C HIS A 25 2.64 -21.12 -1.11
N VAL A 26 3.34 -20.28 -0.33
CA VAL A 26 4.11 -19.16 -0.89
C VAL A 26 5.16 -19.67 -1.88
N GLN A 27 5.94 -20.72 -1.51
CA GLN A 27 6.94 -21.32 -2.38
C GLN A 27 6.34 -21.93 -3.65
N GLN A 28 5.15 -22.51 -3.57
CA GLN A 28 4.44 -23.00 -4.74
C GLN A 28 4.06 -21.87 -5.69
N LEU A 29 3.55 -20.76 -5.17
CA LEU A 29 3.19 -19.58 -5.97
C LEU A 29 4.41 -18.94 -6.61
N GLU A 30 5.53 -18.83 -5.88
CA GLU A 30 6.81 -18.35 -6.40
C GLU A 30 7.32 -19.25 -7.54
N SER A 31 7.34 -20.56 -7.31
CA SER A 31 7.77 -21.56 -8.31
C SER A 31 6.90 -21.55 -9.57
N ALA A 32 5.61 -21.25 -9.41
CA ALA A 32 4.66 -21.10 -10.51
C ALA A 32 4.74 -19.73 -11.21
N GLY A 33 5.63 -18.83 -10.77
CA GLY A 33 5.75 -17.46 -11.32
C GLY A 33 4.53 -16.57 -11.09
N LYS A 34 3.70 -16.90 -10.10
CA LYS A 34 2.44 -16.19 -9.80
C LYS A 34 2.61 -15.03 -8.81
N VAL A 35 3.76 -14.90 -8.18
CA VAL A 35 4.02 -13.81 -7.23
C VAL A 35 4.42 -12.55 -8.00
N ILE A 36 3.58 -11.53 -7.97
CA ILE A 36 3.81 -10.22 -8.61
C ILE A 36 4.80 -9.40 -7.78
N GLU A 37 4.60 -9.37 -6.46
CA GLU A 37 5.49 -8.70 -5.51
C GLU A 37 5.52 -9.46 -4.19
N LEU A 38 6.67 -9.47 -3.53
CA LEU A 38 6.85 -10.02 -2.20
C LEU A 38 7.72 -9.07 -1.38
N ARG A 39 7.33 -8.86 -0.14
CA ARG A 39 8.05 -8.07 0.87
C ARG A 39 8.16 -8.88 2.15
N ALA A 40 9.34 -8.90 2.74
CA ALA A 40 9.58 -9.54 4.02
C ALA A 40 9.99 -8.49 5.06
N TYR A 41 9.39 -8.55 6.22
CA TYR A 41 9.70 -7.68 7.34
C TYR A 41 10.18 -8.50 8.52
N HIS A 42 11.36 -8.16 9.04
CA HIS A 42 11.84 -8.71 10.30
C HIS A 42 11.16 -7.99 11.46
N THR A 43 10.38 -8.72 12.21
CA THR A 43 9.69 -8.20 13.39
C THR A 43 10.18 -8.93 14.63
N VAL A 44 9.87 -8.41 15.80
CA VAL A 44 10.15 -9.09 17.09
C VAL A 44 9.43 -10.45 17.21
N TYR A 45 8.45 -10.72 16.36
CA TYR A 45 7.67 -11.96 16.32
C TYR A 45 8.08 -12.90 15.15
N GLY A 46 9.17 -12.58 14.43
CA GLY A 46 9.65 -13.35 13.29
C GLY A 46 9.51 -12.61 11.95
N ILE A 47 9.72 -13.35 10.86
CA ILE A 47 9.64 -12.80 9.51
C ILE A 47 8.20 -12.83 9.03
N TRP A 48 7.71 -11.65 8.63
CA TRP A 48 6.40 -11.48 8.03
C TRP A 48 6.54 -11.22 6.55
N LYS A 49 5.85 -12.03 5.75
CA LYS A 49 5.80 -11.89 4.29
C LYS A 49 4.45 -11.32 3.87
N TYR A 50 4.49 -10.28 3.06
CA TYR A 50 3.35 -9.74 2.35
C TYR A 50 3.61 -9.89 0.87
N PHE A 51 2.63 -10.36 0.12
CA PHE A 51 2.81 -10.59 -1.30
C PHE A 51 1.50 -10.41 -2.06
N THR A 52 1.64 -10.07 -3.33
CA THR A 52 0.54 -9.97 -4.30
C THR A 52 0.72 -11.06 -5.33
N VAL A 53 -0.34 -11.77 -5.66
CA VAL A 53 -0.33 -12.89 -6.59
C VAL A 53 -1.27 -12.66 -7.76
N ASP A 54 -0.89 -13.21 -8.90
CA ASP A 54 -1.80 -13.40 -10.04
C ASP A 54 -2.57 -14.71 -9.88
N ASP A 55 -3.66 -14.64 -9.15
CA ASP A 55 -4.59 -15.74 -8.92
C ASP A 55 -5.94 -15.55 -9.65
N GLY A 56 -5.98 -14.58 -10.57
CA GLY A 56 -7.17 -14.23 -11.34
C GLY A 56 -8.17 -13.33 -10.63
N ARG A 57 -7.88 -12.89 -9.38
CA ARG A 57 -8.75 -11.93 -8.67
C ARG A 57 -8.61 -10.51 -9.19
N ILE A 58 -7.47 -10.16 -9.75
CA ILE A 58 -7.26 -8.87 -10.39
C ILE A 58 -7.56 -9.01 -11.87
N ASP A 59 -8.79 -8.68 -12.26
CA ASP A 59 -9.25 -8.71 -13.65
C ASP A 59 -9.45 -7.27 -14.17
N LEU A 60 -8.40 -6.75 -14.81
CA LEU A 60 -8.43 -5.41 -15.41
C LEU A 60 -9.25 -5.32 -16.70
N SER A 61 -9.80 -6.42 -17.20
CA SER A 61 -10.76 -6.37 -18.30
C SER A 61 -12.15 -5.98 -17.81
N ALA A 62 -12.48 -6.32 -16.57
CA ALA A 62 -13.80 -6.10 -15.99
C ALA A 62 -13.83 -4.94 -14.98
N HIS A 63 -12.79 -4.76 -14.17
CA HIS A 63 -12.81 -3.88 -13.01
C HIS A 63 -11.57 -2.99 -12.89
N SER A 64 -11.76 -1.81 -12.29
CA SER A 64 -10.66 -1.00 -11.75
C SER A 64 -10.47 -1.29 -10.26
N TYR A 65 -9.24 -1.21 -9.79
CA TYR A 65 -8.89 -1.55 -8.42
C TYR A 65 -8.19 -0.38 -7.72
N LEU A 66 -8.42 -0.26 -6.43
CA LEU A 66 -7.67 0.63 -5.54
C LEU A 66 -6.81 -0.24 -4.63
N TYR A 67 -5.50 -0.01 -4.63
CA TYR A 67 -4.56 -0.88 -3.94
C TYR A 67 -3.55 -0.08 -3.11
N ILE A 68 -3.33 -0.50 -1.85
CA ILE A 68 -2.40 0.15 -0.93
C ILE A 68 -1.09 -0.64 -0.91
N VAL A 69 0.01 0.00 -1.28
CA VAL A 69 1.33 -0.63 -1.31
C VAL A 69 2.43 0.34 -0.90
N THR A 70 3.64 -0.20 -0.68
CA THR A 70 4.88 0.57 -0.60
C THR A 70 5.33 1.02 -1.97
N LEU A 71 6.31 1.93 -2.02
CA LEU A 71 6.88 2.40 -3.29
C LEU A 71 7.50 1.26 -4.11
N GLU A 72 8.23 0.35 -3.46
CA GLU A 72 8.76 -0.85 -4.11
C GLU A 72 7.67 -1.76 -4.68
N GLY A 73 6.59 -1.96 -3.91
CA GLY A 73 5.43 -2.72 -4.37
C GLY A 73 4.76 -2.08 -5.58
N TYR A 74 4.60 -0.75 -5.58
CA TYR A 74 4.12 0.00 -6.73
C TYR A 74 4.94 -0.25 -7.98
N GLN A 75 6.27 -0.14 -7.90
CA GLN A 75 7.15 -0.36 -9.04
C GLN A 75 7.06 -1.79 -9.59
N LYS A 76 6.91 -2.80 -8.73
CA LYS A 76 6.72 -4.21 -9.14
C LYS A 76 5.37 -4.42 -9.83
N ILE A 77 4.29 -3.88 -9.27
CA ILE A 77 2.95 -3.94 -9.85
C ILE A 77 2.90 -3.20 -11.19
N GLN A 78 3.54 -2.03 -11.27
CA GLN A 78 3.62 -1.27 -12.51
C GLN A 78 4.36 -2.04 -13.62
N ARG A 79 5.46 -2.72 -13.27
CA ARG A 79 6.18 -3.58 -14.23
C ARG A 79 5.35 -4.76 -14.72
N TYR A 80 4.54 -5.34 -13.83
CA TYR A 80 3.71 -6.49 -14.16
C TYR A 80 2.52 -6.13 -15.05
N PHE A 81 1.73 -5.12 -14.67
CA PHE A 81 0.52 -4.73 -15.40
C PHE A 81 0.75 -3.70 -16.51
N GLY A 82 1.92 -3.08 -16.54
CA GLY A 82 2.26 -1.99 -17.45
C GLY A 82 1.96 -0.60 -16.88
N SER A 83 2.80 0.38 -17.22
CA SER A 83 2.71 1.74 -16.68
C SER A 83 1.42 2.48 -17.07
N SER A 84 0.83 2.14 -18.21
CA SER A 84 -0.44 2.72 -18.65
C SER A 84 -1.65 2.28 -17.81
N ARG A 85 -1.54 1.16 -17.11
CA ARG A 85 -2.64 0.58 -16.31
C ARG A 85 -2.51 0.83 -14.81
N VAL A 86 -1.39 1.37 -14.35
CA VAL A 86 -1.10 1.56 -12.92
C VAL A 86 -0.87 3.02 -12.63
N VAL A 87 -1.77 3.64 -11.91
CA VAL A 87 -1.78 5.08 -11.60
C VAL A 87 -1.37 5.29 -10.14
N PRO A 88 -0.24 5.97 -9.87
CA PRO A 88 0.16 6.28 -8.50
C PRO A 88 -0.69 7.40 -7.91
N ILE A 89 -1.17 7.19 -6.69
CA ILE A 89 -1.82 8.21 -5.86
C ILE A 89 -0.97 8.37 -4.61
N TYR A 90 -0.03 9.30 -4.65
CA TYR A 90 0.83 9.58 -3.52
C TYR A 90 0.20 10.66 -2.63
N ILE A 91 -0.12 10.27 -1.39
CA ILE A 91 -0.69 11.16 -0.38
C ILE A 91 0.45 11.61 0.53
N GLU A 92 0.71 12.90 0.50
CA GLU A 92 1.75 13.54 1.28
C GLU A 92 1.17 14.20 2.54
N VAL A 93 1.84 14.00 3.66
CA VAL A 93 1.57 14.68 4.92
C VAL A 93 2.90 15.26 5.40
N GLU A 94 2.90 16.50 5.81
CA GLU A 94 4.07 17.14 6.44
C GLU A 94 4.56 16.30 7.62
N ASP A 95 5.89 16.17 7.78
CA ASP A 95 6.49 15.22 8.71
C ASP A 95 6.12 15.45 10.18
N GLY A 96 6.05 16.69 10.62
CA GLY A 96 5.62 17.02 11.98
C GLY A 96 4.17 16.61 12.24
N GLU A 97 3.28 16.90 11.29
CA GLU A 97 1.88 16.51 11.36
C GLU A 97 1.73 14.97 11.31
N ARG A 98 2.50 14.29 10.46
CA ARG A 98 2.55 12.83 10.37
C ARG A 98 2.97 12.19 11.69
N LEU A 99 4.00 12.76 12.34
CA LEU A 99 4.49 12.32 13.64
C LEU A 99 3.44 12.54 14.74
N LEU A 100 2.82 13.73 14.78
CA LEU A 100 1.76 14.03 15.74
C LEU A 100 0.57 13.08 15.61
N ARG A 101 0.13 12.78 14.38
CA ARG A 101 -0.92 11.79 14.12
C ARG A 101 -0.52 10.39 14.57
N ALA A 102 0.74 9.99 14.35
CA ALA A 102 1.26 8.70 14.79
C ALA A 102 1.27 8.59 16.32
N ILE A 103 1.76 9.62 17.04
CA ILE A 103 1.75 9.68 18.50
C ILE A 103 0.32 9.64 19.05
N ALA A 104 -0.59 10.44 18.48
CA ALA A 104 -1.98 10.47 18.93
C ALA A 104 -2.66 9.11 18.79
N ARG A 105 -2.42 8.40 17.68
CA ARG A 105 -2.92 7.03 17.45
C ARG A 105 -2.31 6.03 18.42
N GLU A 106 -0.99 6.13 18.67
CA GLU A 106 -0.28 5.21 19.56
C GLU A 106 -0.74 5.33 21.01
N ARG A 107 -1.03 6.57 21.45
CA ARG A 107 -1.58 6.86 22.79
C ARG A 107 -2.94 6.22 23.05
N GLN A 108 -3.71 5.93 22.00
CA GLN A 108 -5.01 5.27 22.10
C GLN A 108 -4.92 3.74 22.17
N GLN A 109 -3.72 3.18 21.94
CA GLN A 109 -3.50 1.73 22.04
C GLN A 109 -3.53 1.29 23.50
N LYS A 110 -4.03 0.07 23.74
CA LYS A 110 -4.03 -0.56 25.07
C LYS A 110 -2.60 -0.69 25.63
N THR A 111 -1.63 -0.96 24.75
CA THR A 111 -0.20 -1.06 25.06
C THR A 111 0.57 -0.28 24.00
N PRO A 112 0.90 1.00 24.25
CA PRO A 112 1.63 1.83 23.31
C PRO A 112 3.03 1.28 23.01
N GLN A 113 3.41 1.29 21.74
CA GLN A 113 4.70 0.79 21.23
C GLN A 113 5.48 1.94 20.55
N TYR A 114 5.88 2.94 21.32
CA TYR A 114 6.51 4.15 20.79
C TYR A 114 7.82 3.89 20.04
N GLU A 115 8.63 2.94 20.50
CA GLU A 115 9.87 2.58 19.81
C GLU A 115 9.58 2.04 18.40
N GLU A 116 8.63 1.12 18.28
CA GLU A 116 8.22 0.57 17.00
C GLU A 116 7.56 1.63 16.11
N MET A 117 6.79 2.54 16.68
CA MET A 117 6.22 3.69 15.97
C MET A 117 7.32 4.57 15.38
N CYS A 118 8.35 4.92 16.16
CA CYS A 118 9.48 5.71 15.68
C CYS A 118 10.29 4.98 14.61
N ARG A 119 10.54 3.68 14.80
CA ARG A 119 11.22 2.86 13.81
C ARG A 119 10.48 2.86 12.46
N ARG A 120 9.15 2.69 12.49
CA ARG A 120 8.32 2.74 11.28
C ARG A 120 8.33 4.11 10.63
N PHE A 121 8.26 5.18 11.42
CA PHE A 121 8.31 6.55 10.91
C PHE A 121 9.60 6.81 10.12
N LEU A 122 10.76 6.38 10.66
CA LEU A 122 12.05 6.54 10.00
C LEU A 122 12.18 5.64 8.76
N ALA A 123 11.72 4.40 8.84
CA ALA A 123 11.70 3.50 7.70
C ALA A 123 10.84 4.05 6.55
N ASP A 124 9.65 4.55 6.85
CA ASP A 124 8.78 5.19 5.89
C ASP A 124 9.42 6.43 5.25
N ALA A 125 10.12 7.26 6.03
CA ALA A 125 10.81 8.43 5.50
C ALA A 125 11.94 8.03 4.52
N ALA A 126 12.68 6.96 4.82
CA ALA A 126 13.70 6.43 3.93
C ALA A 126 13.12 5.74 2.68
N ASP A 127 11.98 5.05 2.82
CA ASP A 127 11.34 4.35 1.71
C ASP A 127 10.66 5.28 0.70
N PHE A 128 10.25 6.48 1.14
CA PHE A 128 9.59 7.49 0.33
C PHE A 128 10.42 8.79 0.24
N SER A 129 11.74 8.66 0.17
CA SER A 129 12.61 9.80 -0.06
C SER A 129 12.33 10.45 -1.43
N GLU A 130 12.65 11.75 -1.56
CA GLU A 130 12.47 12.50 -2.81
C GLU A 130 13.16 11.84 -4.02
N GLU A 131 14.33 11.25 -3.79
CA GLU A 131 15.08 10.52 -4.81
C GLU A 131 14.29 9.30 -5.30
N LYS A 132 13.82 8.48 -4.36
CA LYS A 132 13.04 7.28 -4.70
C LYS A 132 11.70 7.59 -5.34
N LEU A 133 11.01 8.66 -4.90
CA LEU A 133 9.78 9.13 -5.52
C LEU A 133 10.00 9.56 -6.96
N THR A 134 11.09 10.29 -7.20
CA THR A 134 11.50 10.73 -8.55
C THR A 134 11.85 9.55 -9.44
N GLU A 135 12.64 8.61 -8.95
CA GLU A 135 12.99 7.36 -9.65
C GLU A 135 11.77 6.51 -10.00
N ALA A 136 10.77 6.51 -9.13
CA ALA A 136 9.50 5.82 -9.37
C ALA A 136 8.55 6.58 -10.31
N GLY A 137 8.92 7.78 -10.78
CA GLY A 137 8.11 8.61 -11.65
C GLY A 137 6.87 9.22 -10.97
N ILE A 138 6.89 9.35 -9.66
CA ILE A 138 5.79 9.95 -8.90
C ILE A 138 5.97 11.48 -8.87
N THR A 139 5.28 12.15 -9.80
CA THR A 139 5.32 13.61 -9.93
C THR A 139 4.13 14.30 -9.28
N ARG A 140 2.96 13.64 -9.24
CA ARG A 140 1.77 14.20 -8.63
C ARG A 140 1.68 13.80 -7.16
N ARG A 141 1.37 14.80 -6.31
CA ARG A 141 1.21 14.67 -4.87
C ARG A 141 -0.13 15.22 -4.43
N PHE A 142 -0.78 14.52 -3.51
CA PHE A 142 -2.02 14.95 -2.86
C PHE A 142 -1.69 15.32 -1.42
N ILE A 143 -1.73 16.62 -1.12
CA ILE A 143 -1.35 17.13 0.21
C ILE A 143 -2.52 16.94 1.17
N ASN A 144 -2.37 16.04 2.13
CA ASN A 144 -3.41 15.76 3.12
C ASN A 144 -3.37 16.76 4.29
N LYS A 145 -3.93 17.95 4.07
CA LYS A 145 -4.21 18.91 5.11
C LYS A 145 -5.46 18.56 5.89
N ASP A 146 -6.50 18.15 5.19
CA ASP A 146 -7.72 17.61 5.74
C ASP A 146 -8.18 16.38 4.92
N MET A 147 -8.80 15.43 5.57
CA MET A 147 -9.17 14.15 4.96
C MET A 147 -10.24 14.31 3.88
N GLU A 148 -11.27 15.11 4.13
CA GLU A 148 -12.40 15.24 3.19
C GLU A 148 -12.00 15.96 1.91
N GLY A 149 -11.22 17.04 2.01
CA GLY A 149 -10.68 17.75 0.86
C GLY A 149 -9.78 16.87 0.02
N THR A 150 -8.88 16.13 0.67
CA THR A 150 -7.99 15.20 -0.02
C THR A 150 -8.74 14.08 -0.73
N ILE A 151 -9.76 13.49 -0.09
CA ILE A 151 -10.60 12.45 -0.74
C ILE A 151 -11.32 13.03 -1.95
N ARG A 152 -11.88 14.23 -1.86
CA ARG A 152 -12.53 14.89 -3.01
C ARG A 152 -11.55 15.09 -4.16
N GLU A 153 -10.36 15.64 -3.89
CA GLU A 153 -9.33 15.87 -4.92
C GLU A 153 -8.91 14.56 -5.61
N ILE A 154 -8.63 13.50 -4.83
CA ILE A 154 -8.27 12.19 -5.36
C ILE A 154 -9.41 11.60 -6.19
N THR A 155 -10.65 11.69 -5.71
CA THR A 155 -11.83 11.16 -6.42
C THR A 155 -12.03 11.86 -7.76
N GLU A 156 -11.87 13.19 -7.80
CA GLU A 156 -11.94 13.95 -9.05
C GLU A 156 -10.80 13.58 -10.01
N TYR A 157 -9.60 13.40 -9.48
CA TYR A 157 -8.46 12.97 -10.28
C TYR A 157 -8.71 11.62 -10.93
N ILE A 158 -9.14 10.62 -10.15
CA ILE A 158 -9.46 9.28 -10.67
C ILE A 158 -10.56 9.37 -11.74
N ARG A 159 -11.62 10.14 -11.50
CA ARG A 159 -12.72 10.31 -12.48
C ARG A 159 -12.23 10.94 -13.79
N ARG A 160 -11.38 11.96 -13.73
CA ARG A 160 -10.79 12.60 -14.93
C ARG A 160 -9.89 11.65 -15.69
N ASP A 161 -9.02 10.93 -14.97
CA ASP A 161 -8.15 9.94 -15.55
C ASP A 161 -8.94 8.83 -16.26
N MET A 162 -10.02 8.36 -15.65
CA MET A 162 -10.91 7.35 -16.24
C MET A 162 -11.78 7.89 -17.37
N SER A 163 -12.15 9.19 -17.39
CA SER A 163 -13.00 9.78 -18.43
C SER A 163 -12.29 10.01 -19.76
N GLY A 164 -10.95 10.09 -19.75
CA GLY A 164 -10.12 10.20 -20.95
C GLY A 164 -9.81 8.86 -21.63
N MET A 165 -10.37 7.77 -21.16
CA MET A 165 -10.04 6.41 -21.59
C MET A 165 -11.18 5.78 -22.40
N GLU A 166 -10.81 4.90 -23.32
CA GLU A 166 -11.79 3.99 -23.96
C GLU A 166 -12.39 3.06 -22.89
N LYS A 167 -13.66 2.67 -23.09
CA LYS A 167 -14.44 1.86 -22.11
C LYS A 167 -13.78 0.52 -21.69
N GLN A 168 -12.71 0.09 -22.36
CA GLN A 168 -12.03 -1.19 -22.14
C GLN A 168 -10.78 -1.08 -21.24
N ASP A 169 -10.29 0.12 -20.94
CA ASP A 169 -9.07 0.30 -20.16
C ASP A 169 -9.37 0.49 -18.67
N LYS A 170 -9.34 -0.57 -17.91
CA LYS A 170 -9.41 -0.52 -16.43
C LYS A 170 -8.02 -0.33 -15.83
N ARG A 171 -7.96 0.29 -14.66
CA ARG A 171 -6.69 0.66 -14.01
C ARG A 171 -6.60 0.21 -12.56
N ILE A 172 -5.38 0.08 -12.09
CA ILE A 172 -5.05 -0.06 -10.69
C ILE A 172 -4.62 1.30 -10.18
N SER A 173 -5.37 1.89 -9.26
CA SER A 173 -4.96 3.08 -8.53
C SER A 173 -4.24 2.65 -7.25
N ILE A 174 -2.99 3.04 -7.12
CA ILE A 174 -2.12 2.68 -6.00
C ILE A 174 -1.92 3.91 -5.14
N TRP A 175 -2.24 3.80 -3.86
CA TRP A 175 -2.08 4.88 -2.91
C TRP A 175 -1.29 4.46 -1.66
N ARG A 176 -0.75 5.44 -0.98
CA ARG A 176 -0.09 5.32 0.32
C ARG A 176 -1.00 5.82 1.44
#